data_d7ab647e596af12d1193557eb7581118
#
_entry.id   d7ab647e596af12d1193557eb7581118
#
_cell.length_a   1.000
_cell.length_b   1.000
_cell.length_c   1.000
_cell.angle_alpha   90.00
_cell.angle_beta   90.00
_cell.angle_gamma   90.00
#
_symmetry.space_group_name_H-M   'P 1'
#
loop_
_entity.id
_entity.type
_entity.pdbx_description
1 polymer ?
#
loop_
_entity_poly.entity_id
_entity_poly.type
_entity_poly.pdbx_seq_one_letter_code
_entity_poly.pdbx_strand_id
1 'polypeptide(L)'
;MDKNSLSHTSWNCKYHIVFAPKYRRKAIYGKIRVDIGKILRLLCERKGIHIIEAECCPDHIHMLVEIPPKYSVSQIVGYLKGKSSLMIFDKHANLKYKYGNRHFWCRGYFVDTVGKNKRRIEEYIRTQLQKDIAEDQISLKEYIDPFTGNKNK
;
A
#
# COMPACT_ATOMS: atom_id res chain seq x y z
N MET A 1 -16.16 -21.61 4.87
CA MET A 1 -15.00 -22.15 5.59
C MET A 1 -13.75 -21.45 5.13
N ASP A 2 -12.95 -21.00 6.09
CA ASP A 2 -11.82 -20.14 5.82
C ASP A 2 -10.48 -20.88 5.69
N LYS A 3 -10.53 -22.18 5.58
CA LYS A 3 -9.31 -22.98 5.45
C LYS A 3 -9.00 -23.25 3.99
N ASN A 4 -7.80 -22.91 3.61
CA ASN A 4 -7.25 -23.23 2.31
C ASN A 4 -6.29 -24.42 2.43
N SER A 5 -6.03 -25.07 1.34
CA SER A 5 -5.09 -26.19 1.33
C SER A 5 -4.10 -26.04 0.18
N LEU A 6 -2.85 -26.36 0.46
CA LEU A 6 -1.80 -26.41 -0.53
C LEU A 6 -1.06 -27.73 -0.32
N SER A 7 -1.26 -28.68 -1.25
CA SER A 7 -0.74 -30.03 -1.09
C SER A 7 -1.30 -30.65 0.21
N HIS A 8 -0.46 -31.04 1.16
CA HIS A 8 -0.90 -31.59 2.45
C HIS A 8 -0.98 -30.54 3.57
N THR A 9 -0.87 -29.28 3.21
CA THR A 9 -0.85 -28.17 4.16
C THR A 9 -2.20 -27.45 4.13
N SER A 10 -2.83 -27.32 5.28
CA SER A 10 -4.03 -26.52 5.46
C SER A 10 -3.66 -25.21 6.11
N TRP A 11 -4.23 -24.09 5.60
CA TRP A 11 -3.83 -22.76 6.09
C TRP A 11 -5.01 -21.79 6.10
N ASN A 12 -4.86 -20.79 6.95
CA ASN A 12 -5.83 -19.70 7.08
C ASN A 12 -5.08 -18.43 7.49
N CYS A 13 -4.42 -17.81 6.52
CA CYS A 13 -3.54 -16.67 6.73
C CYS A 13 -4.15 -15.41 6.18
N LYS A 14 -4.85 -14.67 7.03
CA LYS A 14 -5.56 -13.43 6.67
C LYS A 14 -4.89 -12.24 7.33
N TYR A 15 -4.79 -11.16 6.56
CA TYR A 15 -4.13 -9.93 7.01
C TYR A 15 -4.90 -8.71 6.57
N HIS A 16 -4.94 -7.71 7.45
CA HIS A 16 -5.24 -6.33 7.07
C HIS A 16 -3.95 -5.66 6.65
N ILE A 17 -3.94 -5.07 5.47
CA ILE A 17 -2.77 -4.37 4.95
C ILE A 17 -3.20 -2.96 4.54
N VAL A 18 -2.44 -1.96 4.98
CA VAL A 18 -2.68 -0.56 4.62
C VAL A 18 -1.40 0.05 4.09
N PHE A 19 -1.49 0.70 2.94
CA PHE A 19 -0.38 1.46 2.38
C PHE A 19 -0.92 2.69 1.64
N ALA A 20 -0.06 3.66 1.39
CA ALA A 20 -0.49 4.97 0.96
C ALA A 20 0.39 5.55 -0.14
N PRO A 21 -0.15 6.46 -0.96
CA PRO A 21 0.65 7.20 -1.92
C PRO A 21 1.75 7.99 -1.24
N LYS A 22 2.83 8.22 -1.98
CA LYS A 22 3.97 9.00 -1.51
C LYS A 22 3.51 10.39 -1.04
N TYR A 23 3.98 10.80 0.12
CA TYR A 23 3.59 12.04 0.81
C TYR A 23 2.12 12.08 1.23
N ARG A 24 1.47 10.94 1.33
CA ARG A 24 0.05 10.85 1.70
C ARG A 24 -0.86 11.74 0.85
N ARG A 25 -0.52 11.91 -0.41
CA ARG A 25 -1.31 12.74 -1.31
C ARG A 25 -2.66 12.10 -1.57
N LYS A 26 -3.69 12.92 -1.64
CA LYS A 26 -5.03 12.49 -2.02
C LYS A 26 -5.09 12.32 -3.53
N ALA A 27 -4.44 11.26 -4.03
CA ALA A 27 -4.30 10.99 -5.45
C ALA A 27 -5.26 9.91 -5.95
N ILE A 28 -5.86 9.15 -5.04
CA ILE A 28 -6.67 7.98 -5.38
C ILE A 28 -8.14 8.38 -5.48
N TYR A 29 -8.54 8.88 -6.63
CA TYR A 29 -9.93 9.22 -6.91
C TYR A 29 -10.20 9.15 -8.42
N GLY A 30 -11.47 9.18 -8.79
CA GLY A 30 -11.87 9.18 -10.19
C GLY A 30 -11.35 7.96 -10.94
N LYS A 31 -10.86 8.19 -12.15
CA LYS A 31 -10.34 7.13 -13.01
C LYS A 31 -9.11 6.45 -12.45
N ILE A 32 -8.24 7.19 -11.79
CA ILE A 32 -7.03 6.63 -11.14
C ILE A 32 -7.43 5.60 -10.09
N ARG A 33 -8.44 5.90 -9.29
CA ARG A 33 -8.96 4.98 -8.28
C ARG A 33 -9.43 3.66 -8.89
N VAL A 34 -10.18 3.74 -9.96
CA VAL A 34 -10.69 2.55 -10.68
C VAL A 34 -9.52 1.72 -11.22
N ASP A 35 -8.55 2.37 -11.85
CA ASP A 35 -7.39 1.70 -12.41
C ASP A 35 -6.53 1.04 -11.33
N ILE A 36 -6.31 1.72 -10.22
CA ILE A 36 -5.56 1.15 -9.08
C ILE A 36 -6.25 -0.09 -8.55
N GLY A 37 -7.57 -0.04 -8.37
CA GLY A 37 -8.34 -1.20 -7.92
C GLY A 37 -8.19 -2.39 -8.85
N LYS A 38 -8.29 -2.16 -10.15
CA LYS A 38 -8.13 -3.22 -11.17
C LYS A 38 -6.71 -3.77 -11.18
N ILE A 39 -5.71 -2.91 -11.08
CA ILE A 39 -4.30 -3.31 -11.06
C ILE A 39 -4.02 -4.20 -9.85
N LEU A 40 -4.42 -3.78 -8.67
CA LEU A 40 -4.18 -4.53 -7.44
C LEU A 40 -4.89 -5.89 -7.48
N ARG A 41 -6.12 -5.93 -7.99
CA ARG A 41 -6.85 -7.19 -8.16
C ARG A 41 -6.10 -8.15 -9.09
N LEU A 42 -5.66 -7.66 -10.24
CA LEU A 42 -4.91 -8.47 -11.20
C LEU A 42 -3.62 -9.01 -10.59
N LEU A 43 -2.88 -8.16 -9.87
CA LEU A 43 -1.63 -8.57 -9.25
C LEU A 43 -1.85 -9.62 -8.16
N CYS A 44 -2.90 -9.47 -7.37
CA CYS A 44 -3.28 -10.47 -6.36
C CYS A 44 -3.64 -11.81 -7.01
N GLU A 45 -4.42 -11.78 -8.09
CA GLU A 45 -4.80 -12.99 -8.82
C GLU A 45 -3.57 -13.73 -9.33
N ARG A 46 -2.58 -13.01 -9.84
CA ARG A 46 -1.34 -13.62 -10.34
C ARG A 46 -0.56 -14.38 -9.28
N LYS A 47 -0.73 -14.03 -8.02
CA LYS A 47 -0.04 -14.67 -6.89
C LYS A 47 -0.95 -15.61 -6.09
N GLY A 48 -2.17 -15.80 -6.52
CA GLY A 48 -3.12 -16.62 -5.79
C GLY A 48 -3.54 -16.02 -4.45
N ILE A 49 -3.49 -14.70 -4.35
CA ILE A 49 -3.90 -13.98 -3.16
C ILE A 49 -5.39 -13.67 -3.29
N HIS A 50 -6.16 -14.09 -2.30
CA HIS A 50 -7.59 -13.82 -2.27
C HIS A 50 -7.87 -12.50 -1.57
N ILE A 51 -8.53 -11.58 -2.26
CA ILE A 51 -9.00 -10.32 -1.67
C ILE A 51 -10.38 -10.55 -1.08
N ILE A 52 -10.49 -10.46 0.24
CA ILE A 52 -11.76 -10.59 0.94
C ILE A 52 -12.52 -9.27 0.88
N GLU A 53 -11.82 -8.19 1.20
CA GLU A 53 -12.32 -6.83 1.16
C GLU A 53 -11.20 -5.89 0.74
N ALA A 54 -11.54 -4.81 0.05
CA ALA A 54 -10.57 -3.77 -0.26
C ALA A 54 -11.29 -2.43 -0.42
N GLU A 55 -10.64 -1.39 0.05
CA GLU A 55 -11.07 -0.01 -0.12
C GLU A 55 -9.95 0.83 -0.68
N CYS A 56 -10.25 1.58 -1.74
CA CYS A 56 -9.36 2.58 -2.28
C CYS A 56 -9.83 3.95 -1.77
N CYS A 57 -9.23 4.40 -0.69
CA CYS A 57 -9.49 5.73 -0.14
C CYS A 57 -8.62 6.76 -0.85
N PRO A 58 -8.97 8.06 -0.82
CA PRO A 58 -8.19 9.07 -1.55
C PRO A 58 -6.71 9.10 -1.20
N ASP A 59 -6.34 8.78 0.02
CA ASP A 59 -4.98 8.87 0.53
C ASP A 59 -4.39 7.55 1.04
N HIS A 60 -5.11 6.44 0.89
CA HIS A 60 -4.60 5.13 1.27
C HIS A 60 -5.40 3.99 0.65
N ILE A 61 -4.80 2.81 0.64
CA ILE A 61 -5.44 1.56 0.30
C ILE A 61 -5.55 0.72 1.56
N HIS A 62 -6.71 0.18 1.81
CA HIS A 62 -6.95 -0.79 2.89
C HIS A 62 -7.43 -2.10 2.28
N MET A 63 -6.72 -3.19 2.54
CA MET A 63 -7.04 -4.50 1.99
C MET A 63 -7.11 -5.54 3.10
N LEU A 64 -8.12 -6.40 3.02
CA LEU A 64 -8.16 -7.64 3.79
C LEU A 64 -7.93 -8.79 2.82
N VAL A 65 -6.82 -9.50 2.99
CA VAL A 65 -6.36 -10.52 2.03
C VAL A 65 -5.99 -11.82 2.72
N GLU A 66 -6.12 -12.92 1.97
CA GLU A 66 -5.56 -14.21 2.34
C GLU A 66 -4.31 -14.44 1.52
N ILE A 67 -3.19 -14.68 2.19
CA ILE A 67 -1.89 -14.89 1.53
C ILE A 67 -1.46 -16.33 1.76
N PRO A 68 -1.15 -17.09 0.69
CA PRO A 68 -0.61 -18.45 0.85
C PRO A 68 0.66 -18.44 1.69
N PRO A 69 0.87 -19.45 2.57
CA PRO A 69 2.01 -19.46 3.48
C PRO A 69 3.38 -19.56 2.80
N LYS A 70 3.41 -19.87 1.52
CA LYS A 70 4.66 -19.87 0.73
C LYS A 70 5.23 -18.47 0.52
N TYR A 71 4.43 -17.40 0.74
CA TYR A 71 4.88 -16.03 0.62
C TYR A 71 4.90 -15.35 1.98
N SER A 72 5.89 -14.49 2.18
CA SER A 72 5.86 -13.57 3.32
C SER A 72 5.00 -12.35 2.98
N VAL A 73 4.49 -11.69 4.01
CA VAL A 73 3.74 -10.44 3.84
C VAL A 73 4.61 -9.40 3.14
N SER A 74 5.87 -9.27 3.54
CA SER A 74 6.77 -8.29 2.94
C SER A 74 7.03 -8.53 1.45
N GLN A 75 7.15 -9.79 1.03
CA GLN A 75 7.28 -10.13 -0.39
C GLN A 75 6.04 -9.68 -1.17
N ILE A 76 4.87 -9.95 -0.64
CA ILE A 76 3.62 -9.61 -1.30
C ILE A 76 3.42 -8.09 -1.35
N VAL A 77 3.64 -7.38 -0.26
CA VAL A 77 3.51 -5.92 -0.26
C VAL A 77 4.53 -5.28 -1.20
N GLY A 78 5.77 -5.75 -1.19
CA GLY A 78 6.80 -5.29 -2.11
C GLY A 78 6.41 -5.51 -3.57
N TYR A 79 5.89 -6.68 -3.89
CA TYR A 79 5.38 -7.02 -5.21
C TYR A 79 4.22 -6.10 -5.63
N LEU A 80 3.23 -5.95 -4.78
CA LEU A 80 2.06 -5.12 -5.06
C LEU A 80 2.46 -3.65 -5.29
N LYS A 81 3.28 -3.10 -4.42
CA LYS A 81 3.72 -1.71 -4.52
C LYS A 81 4.61 -1.47 -5.74
N GLY A 82 5.57 -2.35 -5.98
CA GLY A 82 6.50 -2.22 -7.10
C GLY A 82 5.82 -2.34 -8.45
N LYS A 83 5.07 -3.42 -8.64
CA LYS A 83 4.40 -3.67 -9.92
C LYS A 83 3.27 -2.67 -10.18
N SER A 84 2.50 -2.34 -9.15
CA SER A 84 1.41 -1.38 -9.32
C SER A 84 1.94 0.02 -9.67
N SER A 85 3.05 0.45 -9.09
CA SER A 85 3.68 1.73 -9.44
C SER A 85 3.98 1.82 -10.92
N LEU A 86 4.61 0.79 -11.48
CA LEU A 86 4.93 0.73 -12.91
C LEU A 86 3.66 0.80 -13.76
N MET A 87 2.64 0.04 -13.40
CA MET A 87 1.38 -0.02 -14.15
C MET A 87 0.59 1.29 -14.04
N ILE A 88 0.61 1.93 -12.87
CA ILE A 88 -0.04 3.23 -12.66
C ILE A 88 0.62 4.29 -13.54
N PHE A 89 1.94 4.37 -13.52
CA PHE A 89 2.69 5.35 -14.32
C PHE A 89 2.56 5.09 -15.82
N ASP A 90 2.36 3.84 -16.21
CA ASP A 90 2.15 3.47 -17.59
C ASP A 90 0.80 4.01 -18.11
N LYS A 91 -0.24 3.90 -17.29
CA LYS A 91 -1.57 4.40 -17.64
C LYS A 91 -1.73 5.90 -17.41
N HIS A 92 -1.01 6.46 -16.46
CA HIS A 92 -1.11 7.86 -16.06
C HIS A 92 0.27 8.50 -16.07
N ALA A 93 0.81 8.67 -17.28
CA ALA A 93 2.19 9.12 -17.48
C ALA A 93 2.51 10.46 -16.83
N ASN A 94 1.52 11.34 -16.70
CA ASN A 94 1.69 12.64 -16.06
C ASN A 94 2.06 12.52 -14.57
N LEU A 95 1.72 11.43 -13.93
CA LEU A 95 2.06 11.19 -12.52
C LEU A 95 3.55 10.94 -12.30
N LYS A 96 4.27 10.51 -13.33
CA LYS A 96 5.71 10.27 -13.24
C LYS A 96 6.47 11.50 -12.78
N TYR A 97 6.08 12.65 -13.29
CA TYR A 97 6.73 13.93 -12.93
C TYR A 97 6.46 14.32 -11.49
N LYS A 98 5.28 13.94 -10.99
CA LYS A 98 4.85 14.27 -9.65
C LYS A 98 5.48 13.37 -8.57
N TYR A 99 5.75 12.11 -8.90
CA TYR A 99 6.19 11.09 -7.95
C TYR A 99 7.62 10.61 -8.18
N GLY A 100 8.38 11.28 -9.01
CA GLY A 100 9.77 10.94 -9.21
C GLY A 100 10.02 9.68 -10.01
N ASN A 101 9.07 9.31 -10.87
CA ASN A 101 9.28 8.31 -11.92
C ASN A 101 9.29 6.82 -11.49
N ARG A 102 9.36 6.49 -10.21
CA ARG A 102 9.54 5.10 -9.78
C ARG A 102 8.63 4.65 -8.65
N HIS A 103 8.31 5.55 -7.74
CA HIS A 103 7.61 5.19 -6.52
C HIS A 103 6.33 5.98 -6.36
N PHE A 104 5.22 5.34 -6.67
CA PHE A 104 3.92 5.94 -6.41
C PHE A 104 3.58 5.88 -4.91
N TRP A 105 4.00 4.81 -4.24
CA TRP A 105 3.66 4.54 -2.84
C TRP A 105 4.75 5.03 -1.89
N CYS A 106 4.37 5.46 -0.69
CA CYS A 106 5.35 5.79 0.33
C CYS A 106 5.96 4.51 0.91
N ARG A 107 7.10 4.65 1.58
CA ARG A 107 7.75 3.52 2.24
C ARG A 107 6.88 2.99 3.36
N GLY A 108 7.03 1.70 3.61
CA GLY A 108 6.35 1.05 4.70
C GLY A 108 4.89 0.74 4.41
N TYR A 109 4.29 0.10 5.36
CA TYR A 109 2.90 -0.31 5.33
C TYR A 109 2.50 -0.72 6.74
N PHE A 110 1.21 -0.76 7.00
CA PHE A 110 0.67 -1.37 8.20
C PHE A 110 0.17 -2.77 7.87
N VAL A 111 0.41 -3.73 8.75
CA VAL A 111 -0.15 -5.07 8.65
C VAL A 111 -0.61 -5.54 10.02
N ASP A 112 -1.76 -6.18 10.06
CA ASP A 112 -2.27 -6.84 11.25
C ASP A 112 -2.98 -8.12 10.85
N THR A 113 -3.04 -9.09 11.76
CA THR A 113 -3.74 -10.34 11.52
C THR A 113 -5.24 -10.17 11.74
N VAL A 114 -6.03 -11.05 11.10
CA VAL A 114 -7.47 -11.07 11.30
C VAL A 114 -7.79 -11.53 12.71
N GLY A 115 -8.87 -11.00 13.26
CA GLY A 115 -9.28 -11.25 14.63
C GLY A 115 -8.92 -10.11 15.58
N LYS A 116 -8.13 -9.16 15.11
CA LYS A 116 -7.85 -7.95 15.88
C LYS A 116 -9.06 -7.03 15.89
N ASN A 117 -9.15 -6.21 16.92
CA ASN A 117 -10.23 -5.26 17.09
C ASN A 117 -10.23 -4.24 15.94
N LYS A 118 -11.35 -4.17 15.22
CA LYS A 118 -11.53 -3.24 14.11
C LYS A 118 -11.30 -1.78 14.51
N ARG A 119 -11.76 -1.41 15.71
CA ARG A 119 -11.54 -0.06 16.26
C ARG A 119 -10.04 0.27 16.35
N ARG A 120 -9.24 -0.70 16.77
CA ARG A 120 -7.80 -0.55 16.92
C ARG A 120 -7.12 -0.28 15.57
N ILE A 121 -7.58 -0.96 14.53
CA ILE A 121 -7.12 -0.75 13.16
C ILE A 121 -7.49 0.66 12.69
N GLU A 122 -8.73 1.08 12.93
CA GLU A 122 -9.21 2.41 12.56
C GLU A 122 -8.44 3.52 13.28
N GLU A 123 -8.16 3.32 14.56
CA GLU A 123 -7.35 4.25 15.35
C GLU A 123 -5.92 4.35 14.80
N TYR A 124 -5.34 3.22 14.44
CA TYR A 124 -4.02 3.19 13.84
C TYR A 124 -3.99 4.00 12.54
N ILE A 125 -4.94 3.73 11.64
CA ILE A 125 -5.03 4.43 10.36
C ILE A 125 -5.10 5.94 10.59
N ARG A 126 -5.95 6.39 11.51
CA ARG A 126 -6.14 7.80 11.83
C ARG A 126 -4.86 8.42 12.39
N THR A 127 -4.26 7.77 13.39
CA THR A 127 -3.05 8.25 14.04
C THR A 127 -1.86 8.26 13.09
N GLN A 128 -1.71 7.20 12.31
CA GLN A 128 -0.59 7.05 11.40
C GLN A 128 -0.69 8.02 10.22
N LEU A 129 -1.89 8.34 9.78
CA LEU A 129 -2.11 9.36 8.76
C LEU A 129 -1.52 10.70 9.20
N GLN A 130 -1.84 11.12 10.42
CA GLN A 130 -1.33 12.38 10.96
C GLN A 130 0.19 12.36 11.12
N LYS A 131 0.72 11.26 11.64
CA LYS A 131 2.14 11.09 11.84
C LYS A 131 2.90 11.07 10.53
N ASP A 132 2.40 10.34 9.54
CA ASP A 132 3.05 10.20 8.24
C ASP A 132 3.02 11.52 7.47
N ILE A 133 1.94 12.28 7.56
CA ILE A 133 1.86 13.62 6.98
C ILE A 133 2.94 14.51 7.58
N ALA A 134 3.09 14.48 8.90
CA ALA A 134 4.09 15.28 9.59
C ALA A 134 5.52 14.85 9.19
N GLU A 135 5.78 13.55 9.14
CA GLU A 135 7.07 13.00 8.72
C GLU A 135 7.39 13.35 7.27
N ASP A 136 6.41 13.22 6.38
CA ASP A 136 6.59 13.57 4.98
C ASP A 136 6.89 15.07 4.79
N GLN A 137 6.24 15.91 5.58
CA GLN A 137 6.51 17.36 5.56
C GLN A 137 7.92 17.67 6.02
N ILE A 138 8.37 17.03 7.10
CA ILE A 138 9.73 17.16 7.59
C ILE A 138 10.72 16.66 6.53
N SER A 139 10.45 15.50 5.97
CA SER A 139 11.28 14.89 4.93
C SER A 139 11.42 15.78 3.71
N LEU A 140 10.32 16.42 3.28
CA LEU A 140 10.35 17.37 2.17
C LEU A 140 11.22 18.57 2.46
N LYS A 141 11.14 19.09 3.67
CA LYS A 141 11.96 20.23 4.09
C LYS A 141 13.44 19.89 4.16
N GLU A 142 13.75 18.69 4.65
CA GLU A 142 15.12 18.19 4.73
C GLU A 142 15.68 17.81 3.36
N TYR A 143 14.82 17.31 2.48
CA TYR A 143 15.22 16.83 1.17
C TYR A 143 15.59 17.98 0.21
N ILE A 144 15.13 19.19 0.46
CA ILE A 144 15.40 20.32 -0.44
C ILE A 144 16.91 20.56 -0.60
N ASP A 145 17.71 20.09 0.36
CA ASP A 145 19.15 20.28 0.24
C ASP A 145 19.99 19.07 0.68
N PRO A 146 19.85 17.93 -0.01
CA PRO A 146 20.65 16.76 0.33
C PRO A 146 22.11 16.87 -0.11
N PHE A 147 22.42 17.82 -0.99
CA PHE A 147 23.75 17.93 -1.59
C PHE A 147 24.64 18.97 -0.93
N THR A 148 24.08 19.98 -0.33
CA THR A 148 24.83 21.02 0.35
C THR A 148 24.92 20.79 1.84
N GLY A 149 24.18 19.82 2.36
CA GLY A 149 24.15 19.53 3.78
C GLY A 149 23.36 20.55 4.60
N ASN A 150 22.74 21.51 3.95
CA ASN A 150 21.90 22.48 4.62
C ASN A 150 20.55 21.85 4.88
N LYS A 151 20.28 21.57 6.14
CA LYS A 151 18.95 21.17 6.54
C LYS A 151 18.04 22.38 6.48
N ASN A 152 16.96 22.24 5.79
CA ASN A 152 15.93 23.24 5.79
C ASN A 152 15.33 23.30 7.21
N LYS A 153 15.54 24.38 7.82
CA LYS A 153 15.05 24.61 9.18
C LYS A 153 13.62 25.13 9.15
#